data_bc2b0ba829a0b62b474a8ebcbbb247bb
#
_entry.id   bc2b0ba829a0b62b474a8ebcbbb247bb
#
_cell.length_a   1.000
_cell.length_b   1.000
_cell.length_c   1.000
_cell.angle_alpha   90.00
_cell.angle_beta   90.00
_cell.angle_gamma   90.00
#
_symmetry.space_group_name_H-M   'P 1'
#
loop_
_entity.id
_entity.type
_entity.pdbx_description
1 polymer ?
#
loop_
_entity_poly.entity_id
_entity_poly.type
_entity_poly.pdbx_seq_one_letter_code
_entity_poly.pdbx_strand_id
1 'polypeptide(L)'
;MVVPRELHGDGRFLLSRREFVPAYLRTYEEGRLKEKVEQARELLRACTVCPRECRVNRLENAFAVCRSGRWARVSSAFPHFGEEDCLRGWSGSGTIFFAFCNLRCVFCQNWETSQQGEGEEVTPAELAALMLRLQEQGCHNINFVTPEHVVPQILEALPLAIERGLRLPLVYNTSAYDSLDSIRLMDGVVDIYMPDFKLWNPEHARKYLLARDYPEVARRVIRAMHEQVGELRVDEDGIARRGVLVRHLVMPGLLDDTREILRYLAEDVSRDTYVNIMDQYHPAWKVRTDDRFREINRRITSWEFEHALACAREVGLWRFDFRWRWATVRVDVM
;
A
#
# COMPACT_ATOMS: atom_id res chain seq x y z
N MET A 1 15.04 10.19 20.33
CA MET A 1 14.63 8.79 20.12
C MET A 1 15.70 8.13 19.27
N VAL A 2 16.18 6.91 19.60
CA VAL A 2 17.18 6.23 18.77
C VAL A 2 16.45 5.51 17.65
N VAL A 3 16.71 5.91 16.40
CA VAL A 3 16.15 5.25 15.23
C VAL A 3 16.73 3.85 15.12
N PRO A 4 15.91 2.78 15.00
CA PRO A 4 16.41 1.41 14.90
C PRO A 4 17.30 1.18 13.67
N ARG A 5 18.30 0.30 13.81
CA ARG A 5 19.23 -0.05 12.72
C ARG A 5 18.52 -0.59 11.48
N GLU A 6 17.46 -1.34 11.68
CA GLU A 6 16.60 -1.89 10.63
C GLU A 6 16.03 -0.80 9.70
N LEU A 7 15.84 0.41 10.22
CA LEU A 7 15.40 1.57 9.41
C LEU A 7 16.57 2.26 8.69
N HIS A 8 17.68 2.58 9.41
CA HIS A 8 18.73 3.43 8.85
C HIS A 8 19.94 2.67 8.28
N GLY A 9 20.13 1.38 8.60
CA GLY A 9 21.19 0.53 8.05
C GLY A 9 22.59 1.10 8.17
N ASP A 10 22.95 1.58 9.38
CA ASP A 10 24.22 2.27 9.63
C ASP A 10 24.44 3.50 8.72
N GLY A 11 23.36 4.20 8.39
CA GLY A 11 23.34 5.39 7.54
C GLY A 11 23.07 5.15 6.06
N ARG A 12 23.10 3.90 5.57
CA ARG A 12 22.88 3.59 4.14
C ARG A 12 21.49 3.97 3.64
N PHE A 13 20.49 3.94 4.52
CA PHE A 13 19.09 4.22 4.20
C PHE A 13 18.60 5.53 4.82
N LEU A 14 19.51 6.46 5.10
CA LEU A 14 19.16 7.82 5.47
C LEU A 14 18.94 8.67 4.22
N LEU A 15 17.92 9.51 4.26
CA LEU A 15 17.62 10.56 3.29
C LEU A 15 17.25 11.80 4.10
N SER A 16 18.15 12.78 4.16
CA SER A 16 17.93 13.98 4.96
C SER A 16 16.63 14.67 4.58
N ARG A 17 15.89 15.10 5.59
CA ARG A 17 14.67 15.90 5.40
C ARG A 17 14.93 17.16 4.56
N ARG A 18 16.13 17.72 4.64
CA ARG A 18 16.50 18.91 3.88
C ARG A 18 16.75 18.61 2.40
N GLU A 19 17.16 17.39 2.08
CA GLU A 19 17.44 16.93 0.71
C GLU A 19 16.21 16.30 0.05
N PHE A 20 15.23 15.89 0.85
CA PHE A 20 14.03 15.27 0.33
C PHE A 20 13.12 16.28 -0.38
N VAL A 21 12.81 15.98 -1.62
CA VAL A 21 11.81 16.66 -2.42
C VAL A 21 10.82 15.61 -2.94
N PRO A 22 9.50 15.77 -2.73
CA PRO A 22 8.50 14.87 -3.28
C PRO A 22 8.65 14.71 -4.80
N ALA A 23 8.62 13.47 -5.27
CA ALA A 23 8.90 13.14 -6.67
C ALA A 23 7.94 13.85 -7.66
N TYR A 24 6.69 13.99 -7.28
CA TYR A 24 5.65 14.62 -8.11
C TYR A 24 5.92 16.10 -8.40
N LEU A 25 6.66 16.81 -7.55
CA LEU A 25 6.98 18.23 -7.78
C LEU A 25 7.85 18.39 -9.02
N ARG A 26 8.91 17.59 -9.14
CA ARG A 26 9.75 17.59 -10.33
C ARG A 26 8.98 17.17 -11.58
N THR A 27 8.15 16.13 -11.47
CA THR A 27 7.30 15.65 -12.57
C THR A 27 6.31 16.72 -13.03
N TYR A 28 5.80 17.53 -12.11
CA TYR A 28 4.92 18.68 -12.40
C TYR A 28 5.69 19.82 -13.09
N GLU A 29 6.83 20.23 -12.56
CA GLU A 29 7.67 21.31 -13.09
C GLU A 29 8.17 21.01 -14.52
N GLU A 30 8.47 19.74 -14.81
CA GLU A 30 8.87 19.28 -16.14
C GLU A 30 7.68 19.12 -17.13
N GLY A 31 6.44 19.36 -16.69
CA GLY A 31 5.24 19.23 -17.51
C GLY A 31 4.76 17.78 -17.73
N ARG A 32 5.52 16.79 -17.28
CA ARG A 32 5.21 15.35 -17.47
C ARG A 32 3.95 14.90 -16.73
N LEU A 33 3.59 15.58 -15.62
CA LEU A 33 2.38 15.22 -14.87
C LEU A 33 1.12 15.41 -15.69
N LYS A 34 1.05 16.46 -16.54
CA LYS A 34 -0.07 16.71 -17.45
C LYS A 34 -0.26 15.55 -18.43
N GLU A 35 0.84 15.05 -19.02
CA GLU A 35 0.80 13.93 -19.95
C GLU A 35 0.30 12.65 -19.26
N LYS A 36 0.77 12.39 -18.01
CA LYS A 36 0.31 11.25 -17.20
C LYS A 36 -1.20 11.32 -16.90
N VAL A 37 -1.73 12.51 -16.60
CA VAL A 37 -3.16 12.73 -16.39
C VAL A 37 -3.96 12.39 -17.65
N GLU A 38 -3.51 12.85 -18.82
CA GLU A 38 -4.18 12.56 -20.09
C GLU A 38 -4.16 11.06 -20.42
N GLN A 39 -3.00 10.40 -20.28
CA GLN A 39 -2.87 8.96 -20.47
C GLN A 39 -3.74 8.16 -19.49
N ALA A 40 -3.75 8.54 -18.21
CA ALA A 40 -4.55 7.88 -17.20
C ALA A 40 -6.07 7.99 -17.46
N ARG A 41 -6.52 9.16 -17.93
CA ARG A 41 -7.93 9.36 -18.34
C ARG A 41 -8.33 8.48 -19.52
N GLU A 42 -7.42 8.28 -20.46
CA GLU A 42 -7.69 7.41 -21.61
C GLU A 42 -7.92 5.95 -21.18
N LEU A 43 -7.22 5.47 -20.14
CA LEU A 43 -7.47 4.14 -19.58
C LEU A 43 -8.92 3.94 -19.09
N LEU A 44 -9.66 5.00 -18.79
CA LEU A 44 -11.05 4.92 -18.33
C LEU A 44 -12.07 4.67 -19.46
N ARG A 45 -11.72 4.95 -20.72
CA ARG A 45 -12.64 4.72 -21.88
C ARG A 45 -12.94 3.26 -22.12
N ALA A 46 -11.92 2.41 -21.92
CA ALA A 46 -12.04 0.96 -21.97
C ALA A 46 -11.19 0.40 -20.83
N CYS A 47 -11.72 0.41 -19.62
CA CYS A 47 -10.98 0.32 -18.38
C CYS A 47 -9.94 -0.80 -18.31
N THR A 48 -8.66 -0.41 -18.26
CA THR A 48 -7.48 -1.26 -18.05
C THR A 48 -6.65 -0.79 -16.87
N VAL A 49 -7.22 0.01 -15.98
CA VAL A 49 -6.52 0.61 -14.81
C VAL A 49 -5.94 -0.46 -13.88
N CYS A 50 -6.52 -1.65 -13.83
CA CYS A 50 -6.03 -2.76 -13.02
C CYS A 50 -6.07 -4.08 -13.79
N PRO A 51 -5.48 -5.18 -13.28
CA PRO A 51 -5.39 -6.47 -13.97
C PRO A 51 -6.74 -7.13 -14.30
N ARG A 52 -7.85 -6.62 -13.77
CA ARG A 52 -9.20 -7.09 -14.15
C ARG A 52 -9.56 -6.75 -15.59
N GLU A 53 -8.94 -5.73 -16.17
CA GLU A 53 -9.14 -5.29 -17.56
C GLU A 53 -10.61 -5.35 -18.02
N CYS A 54 -11.49 -4.77 -17.21
CA CYS A 54 -12.95 -4.91 -17.39
C CYS A 54 -13.47 -4.31 -18.70
N ARG A 55 -12.70 -3.42 -19.36
CA ARG A 55 -13.04 -2.77 -20.65
C ARG A 55 -14.33 -1.96 -20.65
N VAL A 56 -14.92 -1.68 -19.50
CA VAL A 56 -16.08 -0.80 -19.38
C VAL A 56 -15.67 0.67 -19.56
N ASN A 57 -16.58 1.50 -20.07
CA ASN A 57 -16.37 2.95 -20.19
C ASN A 57 -16.71 3.64 -18.85
N ARG A 58 -15.70 3.85 -18.01
CA ARG A 58 -15.86 4.52 -16.72
C ARG A 58 -16.13 6.01 -16.86
N LEU A 59 -15.79 6.64 -17.99
CA LEU A 59 -16.14 8.05 -18.25
C LEU A 59 -17.66 8.26 -18.31
N GLU A 60 -18.41 7.22 -18.67
CA GLU A 60 -19.87 7.18 -18.70
C GLU A 60 -20.46 6.47 -17.46
N ASN A 61 -19.67 6.34 -16.37
CA ASN A 61 -20.09 5.65 -15.14
C ASN A 61 -20.49 4.19 -15.32
N ALA A 62 -19.94 3.48 -16.33
CA ALA A 62 -20.10 2.05 -16.40
C ALA A 62 -19.26 1.34 -15.33
N PHE A 63 -19.87 0.40 -14.61
CA PHE A 63 -19.27 -0.29 -13.48
C PHE A 63 -18.91 -1.73 -13.81
N ALA A 64 -17.85 -2.22 -13.14
CA ALA A 64 -17.45 -3.63 -13.22
C ALA A 64 -17.01 -4.13 -11.82
N VAL A 65 -15.97 -4.97 -11.76
CA VAL A 65 -15.57 -5.68 -10.52
C VAL A 65 -15.32 -4.72 -9.36
N CYS A 66 -14.60 -3.61 -9.57
CA CYS A 66 -14.30 -2.63 -8.52
C CYS A 66 -15.44 -1.63 -8.25
N ARG A 67 -16.53 -1.67 -8.98
CA ARG A 67 -17.69 -0.76 -8.86
C ARG A 67 -17.35 0.74 -8.86
N SER A 68 -16.21 1.13 -9.39
CA SER A 68 -15.79 2.51 -9.52
C SER A 68 -16.14 3.04 -10.90
N GLY A 69 -16.80 4.18 -10.95
CA GLY A 69 -17.17 4.92 -12.16
C GLY A 69 -16.15 6.00 -12.52
N ARG A 70 -16.66 7.14 -12.95
CA ARG A 70 -15.81 8.28 -13.34
C ARG A 70 -15.03 8.86 -12.16
N TRP A 71 -15.64 8.94 -11.00
CA TRP A 71 -15.05 9.57 -9.82
C TRP A 71 -14.53 8.54 -8.81
N ALA A 72 -13.55 8.93 -8.01
CA ALA A 72 -13.13 8.15 -6.87
C ALA A 72 -14.19 8.25 -5.76
N ARG A 73 -14.37 7.17 -5.02
CA ARG A 73 -15.19 7.18 -3.82
C ARG A 73 -14.28 7.10 -2.59
N VAL A 74 -14.42 8.03 -1.68
CA VAL A 74 -13.64 8.10 -0.43
C VAL A 74 -14.54 7.72 0.74
N SER A 75 -14.12 6.72 1.51
CA SER A 75 -14.80 6.31 2.74
C SER A 75 -14.46 7.24 3.90
N SER A 76 -13.18 7.58 4.05
CA SER A 76 -12.70 8.44 5.13
C SER A 76 -11.33 9.04 4.83
N ALA A 77 -11.00 10.17 5.48
CA ALA A 77 -9.68 10.79 5.41
C ALA A 77 -9.33 11.42 6.76
N PHE A 78 -8.26 10.92 7.41
CA PHE A 78 -7.86 11.34 8.77
C PHE A 78 -6.39 11.00 9.06
N PRO A 79 -5.76 11.64 10.07
CA PRO A 79 -4.45 11.23 10.59
C PRO A 79 -4.54 9.86 11.25
N HIS A 80 -3.96 8.83 10.62
CA HIS A 80 -4.03 7.44 11.07
C HIS A 80 -2.79 7.06 11.87
N PHE A 81 -2.99 6.56 13.09
CA PHE A 81 -1.92 6.15 14.00
C PHE A 81 -1.71 4.63 14.07
N GLY A 82 -2.42 3.87 13.28
CA GLY A 82 -2.31 2.41 13.17
C GLY A 82 -1.34 1.93 12.09
N GLU A 83 -0.76 2.83 11.29
CA GLU A 83 0.24 2.49 10.27
C GLU A 83 1.60 2.14 10.89
N GLU A 84 2.57 1.72 10.07
CA GLU A 84 3.94 1.48 10.47
C GLU A 84 4.54 2.71 11.15
N ASP A 85 5.39 2.48 12.16
CA ASP A 85 5.96 3.57 12.97
C ASP A 85 6.70 4.61 12.11
N CYS A 86 7.42 4.17 11.08
CA CYS A 86 8.11 5.05 10.14
C CYS A 86 7.18 5.88 9.23
N LEU A 87 5.91 5.51 9.10
CA LEU A 87 4.91 6.27 8.34
C LEU A 87 4.09 7.20 9.23
N ARG A 88 3.61 6.69 10.38
CA ARG A 88 2.74 7.46 11.27
C ARG A 88 3.48 8.47 12.13
N GLY A 89 4.72 8.18 12.52
CA GLY A 89 5.50 9.00 13.43
C GLY A 89 4.69 9.44 14.66
N TRP A 90 4.78 10.73 14.98
CA TRP A 90 4.05 11.36 16.11
C TRP A 90 2.80 12.14 15.70
N SER A 91 2.64 12.46 14.41
CA SER A 91 1.51 13.26 13.88
C SER A 91 0.55 12.46 13.00
N GLY A 92 0.80 11.16 12.83
CA GLY A 92 -0.02 10.26 12.02
C GLY A 92 0.34 10.24 10.53
N SER A 93 -0.06 9.18 9.87
CA SER A 93 -0.10 9.05 8.41
C SER A 93 -1.39 9.69 7.90
N GLY A 94 -1.32 10.63 6.97
CA GLY A 94 -2.47 11.30 6.39
C GLY A 94 -3.21 10.39 5.43
N THR A 95 -4.05 9.52 5.96
CA THR A 95 -4.63 8.38 5.25
C THR A 95 -5.96 8.73 4.60
N ILE A 96 -6.08 8.43 3.30
CA ILE A 96 -7.30 8.54 2.50
C ILE A 96 -7.72 7.12 2.11
N PHE A 97 -8.80 6.62 2.68
CA PHE A 97 -9.37 5.31 2.38
C PHE A 97 -10.30 5.40 1.18
N PHE A 98 -9.91 4.80 0.06
CA PHE A 98 -10.82 4.65 -1.07
C PHE A 98 -11.79 3.50 -0.82
N ALA A 99 -13.05 3.75 -1.16
CA ALA A 99 -14.07 2.73 -1.13
C ALA A 99 -13.97 1.82 -2.35
N PHE A 100 -14.47 0.60 -2.18
CA PHE A 100 -14.32 -0.51 -3.12
C PHE A 100 -12.88 -1.03 -3.24
N CYS A 101 -12.69 -2.08 -4.04
CA CYS A 101 -11.41 -2.72 -4.28
C CYS A 101 -11.51 -3.59 -5.54
N ASN A 102 -10.42 -3.75 -6.25
CA ASN A 102 -10.33 -4.66 -7.39
C ASN A 102 -10.10 -6.14 -6.98
N LEU A 103 -9.66 -6.40 -5.74
CA LEU A 103 -9.65 -7.72 -5.13
C LEU A 103 -10.96 -8.02 -4.38
N ARG A 104 -11.23 -9.31 -4.18
CA ARG A 104 -12.41 -9.80 -3.47
C ARG A 104 -12.03 -10.75 -2.34
N CYS A 105 -11.03 -10.33 -1.53
CA CYS A 105 -10.51 -11.12 -0.43
C CYS A 105 -11.63 -11.58 0.51
N VAL A 106 -11.80 -12.89 0.66
CA VAL A 106 -12.86 -13.47 1.51
C VAL A 106 -12.66 -13.19 3.00
N PHE A 107 -11.43 -12.82 3.39
CA PHE A 107 -11.00 -12.48 4.75
C PHE A 107 -10.80 -10.97 4.96
N CYS A 108 -11.35 -10.12 4.11
CA CYS A 108 -11.12 -8.67 4.19
C CYS A 108 -11.62 -8.12 5.52
N GLN A 109 -10.71 -7.48 6.29
CA GLN A 109 -11.06 -6.86 7.58
C GLN A 109 -11.82 -5.55 7.38
N ASN A 110 -11.58 -4.86 6.26
CA ASN A 110 -12.26 -3.61 5.88
C ASN A 110 -13.35 -3.87 4.82
N TRP A 111 -14.12 -4.93 4.99
CA TRP A 111 -15.07 -5.36 3.96
C TRP A 111 -16.24 -4.40 3.75
N GLU A 112 -16.65 -3.65 4.77
CA GLU A 112 -17.66 -2.59 4.65
C GLU A 112 -17.20 -1.55 3.62
N THR A 113 -16.00 -1.03 3.77
CA THR A 113 -15.40 -0.07 2.83
C THR A 113 -15.10 -0.72 1.48
N SER A 114 -14.40 -1.85 1.47
CA SER A 114 -13.83 -2.42 0.23
C SER A 114 -14.84 -3.19 -0.62
N GLN A 115 -15.92 -3.73 -0.03
CA GLN A 115 -16.88 -4.58 -0.72
C GLN A 115 -18.29 -3.97 -0.77
N GLN A 116 -18.73 -3.25 0.26
CA GLN A 116 -20.01 -2.53 0.27
C GLN A 116 -19.89 -1.13 -0.32
N GLY A 117 -18.70 -0.51 -0.24
CA GLY A 117 -18.42 0.78 -0.87
C GLY A 117 -18.96 1.95 -0.07
N GLU A 118 -18.94 1.85 1.26
CA GLU A 118 -19.26 2.98 2.13
C GLU A 118 -18.36 4.19 1.86
N GLY A 119 -18.97 5.34 1.61
CA GLY A 119 -18.27 6.59 1.30
C GLY A 119 -18.96 7.43 0.27
N GLU A 120 -18.35 8.57 -0.08
CA GLU A 120 -18.88 9.55 -1.02
C GLU A 120 -18.00 9.67 -2.25
N GLU A 121 -18.61 9.92 -3.42
CA GLU A 121 -17.86 10.27 -4.63
C GLU A 121 -17.24 11.65 -4.48
N VAL A 122 -15.97 11.76 -4.88
CA VAL A 122 -15.20 13.00 -4.79
C VAL A 122 -14.67 13.41 -6.16
N THR A 123 -14.78 14.68 -6.47
CA THR A 123 -14.15 15.30 -7.63
C THR A 123 -12.63 15.44 -7.41
N PRO A 124 -11.83 15.68 -8.47
CA PRO A 124 -10.39 15.97 -8.32
C PRO A 124 -10.10 17.14 -7.36
N ALA A 125 -10.94 18.19 -7.37
CA ALA A 125 -10.77 19.33 -6.48
C ALA A 125 -11.02 18.98 -5.00
N GLU A 126 -12.03 18.16 -4.74
CA GLU A 126 -12.33 17.66 -3.38
C GLU A 126 -11.25 16.71 -2.89
N LEU A 127 -10.73 15.80 -3.74
CA LEU A 127 -9.62 14.93 -3.39
C LEU A 127 -8.35 15.74 -3.09
N ALA A 128 -8.05 16.76 -3.87
CA ALA A 128 -6.96 17.71 -3.60
C ALA A 128 -7.15 18.42 -2.25
N ALA A 129 -8.37 18.86 -1.93
CA ALA A 129 -8.68 19.48 -0.65
C ALA A 129 -8.49 18.53 0.54
N LEU A 130 -8.81 17.24 0.38
CA LEU A 130 -8.52 16.22 1.41
C LEU A 130 -7.01 16.10 1.68
N MET A 131 -6.18 16.03 0.65
CA MET A 131 -4.71 15.98 0.78
C MET A 131 -4.17 17.20 1.54
N LEU A 132 -4.63 18.40 1.17
CA LEU A 132 -4.19 19.64 1.80
C LEU A 132 -4.62 19.73 3.26
N ARG A 133 -5.85 19.33 3.59
CA ARG A 133 -6.33 19.27 4.97
C ARG A 133 -5.47 18.35 5.84
N LEU A 134 -5.08 17.18 5.34
CA LEU A 134 -4.21 16.26 6.06
C LEU A 134 -2.80 16.86 6.27
N GLN A 135 -2.28 17.58 5.28
CA GLN A 135 -1.04 18.34 5.42
C GLN A 135 -1.16 19.44 6.48
N GLU A 136 -2.25 20.21 6.49
CA GLU A 136 -2.53 21.26 7.49
C GLU A 136 -2.66 20.69 8.91
N GLN A 137 -3.13 19.45 9.05
CA GLN A 137 -3.18 18.71 10.32
C GLN A 137 -1.82 18.20 10.79
N GLY A 138 -0.75 18.41 9.99
CA GLY A 138 0.62 18.07 10.35
C GLY A 138 1.01 16.62 10.07
N CYS A 139 0.24 15.87 9.31
CA CYS A 139 0.57 14.49 8.92
C CYS A 139 1.95 14.40 8.26
N HIS A 140 2.60 13.24 8.38
CA HIS A 140 3.94 13.02 7.82
C HIS A 140 3.94 12.70 6.32
N ASN A 141 2.83 12.26 5.79
CA ASN A 141 2.65 11.86 4.38
C ASN A 141 1.17 11.95 3.99
N ILE A 142 0.87 11.76 2.70
CA ILE A 142 -0.47 11.43 2.19
C ILE A 142 -0.46 9.96 1.79
N ASN A 143 -1.28 9.15 2.45
CA ASN A 143 -1.33 7.70 2.28
C ASN A 143 -2.65 7.32 1.58
N PHE A 144 -2.55 6.91 0.33
CA PHE A 144 -3.67 6.42 -0.48
C PHE A 144 -3.87 4.93 -0.24
N VAL A 145 -4.95 4.56 0.44
CA VAL A 145 -5.29 3.15 0.75
C VAL A 145 -6.22 2.59 -0.31
N THR A 146 -5.81 1.47 -0.91
CA THR A 146 -6.50 0.77 -2.01
C THR A 146 -6.60 1.65 -3.27
N PRO A 147 -5.49 2.24 -3.76
CA PRO A 147 -5.49 3.21 -4.85
C PRO A 147 -5.51 2.57 -6.23
N GLU A 148 -5.27 1.27 -6.36
CA GLU A 148 -5.01 0.55 -7.61
C GLU A 148 -6.14 0.61 -8.65
N HIS A 149 -7.34 0.98 -8.24
CA HIS A 149 -8.49 1.15 -9.13
C HIS A 149 -8.88 2.61 -9.38
N VAL A 150 -8.16 3.57 -8.74
CA VAL A 150 -8.43 5.01 -8.81
C VAL A 150 -7.19 5.86 -9.16
N VAL A 151 -6.16 5.24 -9.73
CA VAL A 151 -4.95 5.93 -10.22
C VAL A 151 -5.28 7.14 -11.10
N PRO A 152 -6.20 7.07 -12.09
CA PRO A 152 -6.54 8.26 -12.89
C PRO A 152 -7.06 9.43 -12.07
N GLN A 153 -7.91 9.16 -11.07
CA GLN A 153 -8.51 10.20 -10.23
C GLN A 153 -7.47 10.85 -9.29
N ILE A 154 -6.52 10.07 -8.79
CA ILE A 154 -5.39 10.59 -8.00
C ILE A 154 -4.54 11.52 -8.86
N LEU A 155 -4.19 11.10 -10.08
CA LEU A 155 -3.39 11.90 -11.02
C LEU A 155 -4.12 13.20 -11.43
N GLU A 156 -5.44 13.19 -11.62
CA GLU A 156 -6.23 14.38 -11.91
C GLU A 156 -6.29 15.38 -10.74
N ALA A 157 -6.27 14.88 -9.49
CA ALA A 157 -6.30 15.73 -8.30
C ALA A 157 -4.93 16.36 -7.98
N LEU A 158 -3.85 15.70 -8.36
CA LEU A 158 -2.51 16.07 -7.92
C LEU A 158 -2.05 17.45 -8.39
N PRO A 159 -2.24 17.89 -9.66
CA PRO A 159 -1.89 19.26 -10.08
C PRO A 159 -2.58 20.32 -9.22
N LEU A 160 -3.88 20.13 -8.90
CA LEU A 160 -4.66 21.05 -8.07
C LEU A 160 -4.14 21.13 -6.64
N ALA A 161 -3.66 20.02 -6.09
CA ALA A 161 -3.06 19.99 -4.76
C ALA A 161 -1.68 20.67 -4.76
N ILE A 162 -0.85 20.44 -5.80
CA ILE A 162 0.49 21.04 -5.94
C ILE A 162 0.42 22.56 -6.01
N GLU A 163 -0.48 23.09 -6.85
CA GLU A 163 -0.70 24.53 -7.04
C GLU A 163 -1.14 25.21 -5.74
N ARG A 164 -1.85 24.48 -4.88
CA ARG A 164 -2.31 24.94 -3.56
C ARG A 164 -1.31 24.63 -2.43
N GLY A 165 -0.11 24.13 -2.75
CA GLY A 165 1.00 24.00 -1.81
C GLY A 165 1.16 22.63 -1.16
N LEU A 166 0.70 21.53 -1.77
CA LEU A 166 1.03 20.18 -1.29
C LEU A 166 2.55 19.93 -1.39
N ARG A 167 3.16 19.44 -0.28
CA ARG A 167 4.61 19.19 -0.16
C ARG A 167 4.95 17.91 0.60
N LEU A 168 3.96 17.11 1.01
CA LEU A 168 4.18 15.85 1.72
C LEU A 168 4.54 14.72 0.75
N PRO A 169 5.34 13.71 1.20
CA PRO A 169 5.54 12.49 0.41
C PRO A 169 4.21 11.75 0.19
N LEU A 170 4.08 11.10 -0.96
CA LEU A 170 2.92 10.28 -1.30
C LEU A 170 3.22 8.81 -1.05
N VAL A 171 2.36 8.15 -0.29
CA VAL A 171 2.37 6.71 -0.02
C VAL A 171 1.27 6.04 -0.85
N TYR A 172 1.65 5.00 -1.59
CA TYR A 172 0.76 4.18 -2.40
C TYR A 172 0.57 2.81 -1.71
N ASN A 173 -0.49 2.70 -0.90
CA ASN A 173 -0.81 1.54 -0.06
C ASN A 173 -1.76 0.61 -0.82
N THR A 174 -1.20 -0.37 -1.49
CA THR A 174 -1.89 -1.23 -2.45
C THR A 174 -1.92 -2.69 -2.04
N SER A 175 -2.89 -3.42 -2.56
CA SER A 175 -2.95 -4.88 -2.49
C SER A 175 -1.92 -5.60 -3.38
N ALA A 176 -1.08 -4.88 -4.12
CA ALA A 176 -0.19 -5.38 -5.18
C ALA A 176 -0.94 -6.07 -6.35
N TYR A 177 -2.22 -5.75 -6.56
CA TYR A 177 -2.98 -6.20 -7.71
C TYR A 177 -3.20 -5.03 -8.67
N ASP A 178 -2.07 -4.49 -9.15
CA ASP A 178 -1.98 -3.32 -10.03
C ASP A 178 -1.67 -3.73 -11.47
N SER A 179 -2.06 -2.93 -12.45
CA SER A 179 -1.52 -3.06 -13.80
C SER A 179 -0.14 -2.39 -13.88
N LEU A 180 0.77 -2.95 -14.68
CA LEU A 180 2.07 -2.31 -14.90
C LEU A 180 1.94 -0.93 -15.54
N ASP A 181 0.90 -0.69 -16.35
CA ASP A 181 0.66 0.61 -16.96
C ASP A 181 0.30 1.66 -15.89
N SER A 182 -0.53 1.30 -14.90
CA SER A 182 -0.81 2.17 -13.75
C SER A 182 0.44 2.44 -12.93
N ILE A 183 1.28 1.42 -12.67
CA ILE A 183 2.54 1.61 -11.94
C ILE A 183 3.51 2.50 -12.72
N ARG A 184 3.61 2.38 -14.05
CA ARG A 184 4.40 3.29 -14.90
C ARG A 184 3.87 4.74 -14.85
N LEU A 185 2.56 4.94 -14.80
CA LEU A 185 1.98 6.26 -14.63
C LEU A 185 2.33 6.87 -13.27
N MET A 186 2.51 6.05 -12.24
CA MET A 186 2.88 6.52 -10.90
C MET A 186 4.40 6.72 -10.71
N ASP A 187 5.24 6.35 -11.69
CA ASP A 187 6.68 6.64 -11.69
C ASP A 187 6.94 8.16 -11.67
N GLY A 188 7.81 8.62 -10.76
CA GLY A 188 8.06 10.04 -10.52
C GLY A 188 6.87 10.79 -9.88
N VAL A 189 5.87 10.06 -9.37
CA VAL A 189 4.71 10.61 -8.65
C VAL A 189 4.70 10.14 -7.21
N VAL A 190 4.84 8.84 -6.99
CA VAL A 190 4.87 8.21 -5.66
C VAL A 190 6.28 8.24 -5.08
N ASP A 191 6.37 8.51 -3.80
CA ASP A 191 7.63 8.47 -3.04
C ASP A 191 7.79 7.13 -2.32
N ILE A 192 6.71 6.58 -1.79
CA ILE A 192 6.73 5.35 -0.99
C ILE A 192 5.66 4.39 -1.52
N TYR A 193 6.08 3.23 -1.98
CA TYR A 193 5.17 2.13 -2.25
C TYR A 193 5.04 1.22 -1.04
N MET A 194 3.80 0.87 -0.69
CA MET A 194 3.49 -0.05 0.40
C MET A 194 2.58 -1.18 -0.11
N PRO A 195 3.14 -2.14 -0.87
CA PRO A 195 2.38 -3.27 -1.38
C PRO A 195 2.18 -4.36 -0.33
N ASP A 196 0.98 -4.94 -0.29
CA ASP A 196 0.73 -6.20 0.40
C ASP A 196 1.06 -7.38 -0.52
N PHE A 197 2.02 -8.22 -0.18
CA PHE A 197 2.19 -9.51 -0.87
C PHE A 197 1.44 -10.60 -0.09
N LYS A 198 0.21 -10.90 -0.54
CA LYS A 198 -0.75 -11.69 0.26
C LYS A 198 -0.58 -13.19 0.13
N LEU A 199 -0.45 -13.72 -1.09
CA LEU A 199 -0.42 -15.15 -1.39
C LEU A 199 0.53 -15.43 -2.56
N TRP A 200 1.17 -16.62 -2.52
CA TRP A 200 2.07 -17.11 -3.55
C TRP A 200 1.44 -18.16 -4.47
N ASN A 201 0.63 -19.05 -3.90
CA ASN A 201 0.01 -20.14 -4.64
C ASN A 201 -1.21 -19.65 -5.44
N PRO A 202 -1.27 -19.87 -6.77
CA PRO A 202 -2.40 -19.45 -7.61
C PRO A 202 -3.74 -20.04 -7.19
N GLU A 203 -3.78 -21.26 -6.64
CA GLU A 203 -5.04 -21.87 -6.18
C GLU A 203 -5.51 -21.24 -4.86
N HIS A 204 -4.58 -20.88 -3.95
CA HIS A 204 -4.93 -20.10 -2.76
C HIS A 204 -5.43 -18.70 -3.17
N ALA A 205 -4.77 -18.06 -4.12
CA ALA A 205 -5.18 -16.76 -4.64
C ALA A 205 -6.56 -16.83 -5.33
N ARG A 206 -6.82 -17.86 -6.11
CA ARG A 206 -8.15 -18.12 -6.68
C ARG A 206 -9.21 -18.28 -5.60
N LYS A 207 -8.91 -19.07 -4.56
CA LYS A 207 -9.85 -19.40 -3.48
C LYS A 207 -10.12 -18.20 -2.58
N TYR A 208 -9.07 -17.48 -2.14
CA TYR A 208 -9.18 -16.48 -1.09
C TYR A 208 -9.23 -15.04 -1.58
N LEU A 209 -8.67 -14.73 -2.77
CA LEU A 209 -8.66 -13.38 -3.35
C LEU A 209 -9.60 -13.23 -4.55
N LEU A 210 -10.10 -14.35 -5.10
CA LEU A 210 -10.83 -14.45 -6.37
C LEU A 210 -10.02 -13.85 -7.54
N ALA A 211 -8.71 -14.08 -7.54
CA ALA A 211 -7.74 -13.63 -8.55
C ALA A 211 -6.61 -14.68 -8.66
N ARG A 212 -6.75 -15.63 -9.57
CA ARG A 212 -5.78 -16.72 -9.73
C ARG A 212 -4.40 -16.24 -10.15
N ASP A 213 -4.36 -15.17 -10.93
CA ASP A 213 -3.17 -14.52 -11.47
C ASP A 213 -2.47 -13.59 -10.47
N TYR A 214 -3.05 -13.38 -9.27
CA TYR A 214 -2.53 -12.47 -8.26
C TYR A 214 -1.03 -12.67 -7.95
N PRO A 215 -0.50 -13.90 -7.72
CA PRO A 215 0.90 -14.07 -7.34
C PRO A 215 1.88 -13.61 -8.42
N GLU A 216 1.52 -13.81 -9.70
CA GLU A 216 2.34 -13.37 -10.82
C GLU A 216 2.30 -11.84 -10.96
N VAL A 217 1.11 -11.25 -10.86
CA VAL A 217 0.93 -9.80 -10.89
C VAL A 217 1.70 -9.14 -9.75
N ALA A 218 1.54 -9.62 -8.51
CA ALA A 218 2.21 -9.07 -7.33
C ALA A 218 3.73 -9.06 -7.48
N ARG A 219 4.33 -10.17 -7.96
CA ARG A 219 5.77 -10.23 -8.22
C ARG A 219 6.22 -9.16 -9.21
N ARG A 220 5.54 -9.01 -10.33
CA ARG A 220 5.91 -8.03 -11.37
C ARG A 220 5.79 -6.59 -10.87
N VAL A 221 4.70 -6.27 -10.17
CA VAL A 221 4.49 -4.89 -9.74
C VAL A 221 5.36 -4.50 -8.56
N ILE A 222 5.63 -5.40 -7.61
CA ILE A 222 6.57 -5.14 -6.50
C ILE A 222 7.97 -4.89 -7.01
N ARG A 223 8.43 -5.66 -8.01
CA ARG A 223 9.72 -5.42 -8.68
C ARG A 223 9.73 -4.04 -9.36
N ALA A 224 8.70 -3.71 -10.15
CA ALA A 224 8.61 -2.42 -10.82
C ALA A 224 8.56 -1.24 -9.82
N MET A 225 7.86 -1.39 -8.70
CA MET A 225 7.86 -0.41 -7.61
C MET A 225 9.26 -0.21 -7.03
N HIS A 226 9.99 -1.32 -6.78
CA HIS A 226 11.35 -1.25 -6.27
C HIS A 226 12.32 -0.61 -7.28
N GLU A 227 12.18 -0.90 -8.58
CA GLU A 227 12.97 -0.27 -9.64
C GLU A 227 12.77 1.25 -9.72
N GLN A 228 11.57 1.75 -9.38
CA GLN A 228 11.26 3.19 -9.38
C GLN A 228 11.81 3.94 -8.17
N VAL A 229 11.70 3.37 -6.96
CA VAL A 229 11.98 4.11 -5.71
C VAL A 229 13.07 3.49 -4.84
N GLY A 230 13.50 2.26 -5.09
CA GLY A 230 14.51 1.53 -4.33
C GLY A 230 14.07 1.08 -2.95
N GLU A 231 15.05 0.79 -2.10
CA GLU A 231 14.85 0.40 -0.70
C GLU A 231 14.29 1.56 0.12
N LEU A 232 13.54 1.22 1.18
CA LEU A 232 12.99 2.21 2.09
C LEU A 232 14.08 3.06 2.73
N ARG A 233 13.96 4.38 2.58
CA ARG A 233 14.81 5.39 3.21
C ARG A 233 14.00 6.25 4.18
N VAL A 234 14.62 6.56 5.31
CA VAL A 234 14.02 7.35 6.37
C VAL A 234 14.85 8.62 6.61
N ASP A 235 14.24 9.64 7.22
CA ASP A 235 14.97 10.81 7.67
C ASP A 235 15.65 10.58 9.04
N GLU A 236 16.23 11.64 9.57
CA GLU A 236 16.96 11.65 10.84
C GLU A 236 16.09 11.27 12.05
N ASP A 237 14.76 11.44 11.92
CA ASP A 237 13.77 11.06 12.95
C ASP A 237 13.17 9.67 12.71
N GLY A 238 13.61 8.95 11.67
CA GLY A 238 13.09 7.63 11.32
C GLY A 238 11.77 7.65 10.54
N ILE A 239 11.38 8.82 10.01
CA ILE A 239 10.19 8.93 9.17
C ILE A 239 10.52 8.61 7.73
N ALA A 240 9.75 7.70 7.14
CA ALA A 240 9.94 7.26 5.75
C ALA A 240 9.74 8.42 4.77
N ARG A 241 10.67 8.51 3.81
CA ARG A 241 10.68 9.55 2.79
C ARG A 241 10.59 8.98 1.38
N ARG A 242 11.18 7.83 1.12
CA ARG A 242 11.20 7.19 -0.21
C ARG A 242 11.44 5.71 -0.08
N GLY A 243 10.94 4.92 -1.05
CA GLY A 243 11.29 3.50 -1.19
C GLY A 243 10.11 2.55 -1.04
N VAL A 244 10.40 1.27 -0.97
CA VAL A 244 9.39 0.21 -0.83
C VAL A 244 9.37 -0.34 0.59
N LEU A 245 8.16 -0.43 1.16
CA LEU A 245 7.84 -1.16 2.38
C LEU A 245 6.85 -2.27 2.02
N VAL A 246 7.25 -3.53 2.10
CA VAL A 246 6.36 -4.66 1.78
C VAL A 246 5.64 -5.13 3.04
N ARG A 247 4.34 -5.37 2.93
CA ARG A 247 3.54 -5.99 4.00
C ARG A 247 3.20 -7.42 3.63
N HIS A 248 3.33 -8.33 4.58
CA HIS A 248 2.90 -9.71 4.45
C HIS A 248 2.08 -10.14 5.68
N LEU A 249 0.81 -10.45 5.46
CA LEU A 249 -0.08 -10.96 6.50
C LEU A 249 0.08 -12.49 6.59
N VAL A 250 0.63 -12.98 7.69
CA VAL A 250 0.72 -14.42 7.94
C VAL A 250 -0.68 -14.98 8.13
N MET A 251 -1.01 -16.02 7.36
CA MET A 251 -2.34 -16.64 7.40
C MET A 251 -2.27 -18.09 7.91
N PRO A 252 -3.32 -18.55 8.62
CA PRO A 252 -3.35 -19.89 9.19
C PRO A 252 -3.16 -20.98 8.12
N GLY A 253 -2.17 -21.87 8.33
CA GLY A 253 -1.93 -23.01 7.45
C GLY A 253 -1.33 -22.68 6.07
N LEU A 254 -0.92 -21.42 5.82
CA LEU A 254 -0.37 -20.99 4.54
C LEU A 254 1.12 -20.59 4.63
N LEU A 255 1.89 -21.28 5.48
CA LEU A 255 3.30 -20.97 5.69
C LEU A 255 4.18 -21.26 4.46
N ASP A 256 3.76 -22.13 3.55
CA ASP A 256 4.47 -22.35 2.29
C ASP A 256 4.37 -21.10 1.39
N ASP A 257 3.19 -20.46 1.34
CA ASP A 257 3.04 -19.16 0.66
C ASP A 257 3.97 -18.11 1.29
N THR A 258 4.00 -18.04 2.62
CA THR A 258 4.88 -17.13 3.38
C THR A 258 6.34 -17.33 3.03
N ARG A 259 6.83 -18.58 3.04
CA ARG A 259 8.23 -18.92 2.72
C ARG A 259 8.61 -18.45 1.31
N GLU A 260 7.78 -18.77 0.32
CA GLU A 260 8.06 -18.42 -1.07
C GLU A 260 8.02 -16.90 -1.31
N ILE A 261 7.10 -16.18 -0.66
CA ILE A 261 7.04 -14.72 -0.70
C ILE A 261 8.33 -14.10 -0.14
N LEU A 262 8.76 -14.55 1.05
CA LEU A 262 9.95 -14.01 1.71
C LEU A 262 11.22 -14.33 0.92
N ARG A 263 11.32 -15.54 0.34
CA ARG A 263 12.41 -15.90 -0.56
C ARG A 263 12.47 -15.00 -1.77
N TYR A 264 11.34 -14.80 -2.45
CA TYR A 264 11.24 -13.89 -3.61
C TYR A 264 11.69 -12.47 -3.26
N LEU A 265 11.25 -11.94 -2.11
CA LEU A 265 11.65 -10.59 -1.69
C LEU A 265 13.16 -10.49 -1.47
N ALA A 266 13.80 -11.52 -0.90
CA ALA A 266 15.24 -11.54 -0.64
C ALA A 266 16.09 -11.75 -1.90
N GLU A 267 15.67 -12.68 -2.78
CA GLU A 267 16.48 -13.14 -3.91
C GLU A 267 16.22 -12.36 -5.20
N ASP A 268 14.95 -11.99 -5.46
CA ASP A 268 14.52 -11.36 -6.70
C ASP A 268 14.28 -9.84 -6.60
N VAL A 269 14.11 -9.30 -5.39
CA VAL A 269 13.93 -7.86 -5.17
C VAL A 269 15.16 -7.27 -4.49
N SER A 270 15.31 -7.45 -3.19
CA SER A 270 16.49 -7.00 -2.43
C SER A 270 16.50 -7.64 -1.03
N ARG A 271 17.68 -8.07 -0.56
CA ARG A 271 17.86 -8.46 0.85
C ARG A 271 17.66 -7.31 1.83
N ASP A 272 17.77 -6.08 1.34
CA ASP A 272 17.54 -4.85 2.10
C ASP A 272 16.07 -4.38 2.03
N THR A 273 15.16 -5.19 1.49
CA THR A 273 13.71 -4.90 1.51
C THR A 273 13.21 -4.73 2.94
N TYR A 274 12.54 -3.62 3.24
CA TYR A 274 11.89 -3.40 4.52
C TYR A 274 10.54 -4.11 4.54
N VAL A 275 10.34 -5.04 5.48
CA VAL A 275 9.15 -5.90 5.51
C VAL A 275 8.42 -5.79 6.84
N ASN A 276 7.12 -5.54 6.78
CA ASN A 276 6.21 -5.74 7.90
C ASN A 276 5.57 -7.14 7.78
N ILE A 277 6.05 -8.09 8.59
CA ILE A 277 5.45 -9.42 8.75
C ILE A 277 4.39 -9.31 9.85
N MET A 278 3.11 -9.45 9.46
CA MET A 278 1.98 -9.13 10.32
C MET A 278 1.34 -10.39 10.92
N ASP A 279 1.10 -10.37 12.22
CA ASP A 279 0.44 -11.44 12.98
C ASP A 279 -1.05 -11.20 13.26
N GLN A 280 -1.56 -10.05 12.82
CA GLN A 280 -2.89 -9.54 13.18
C GLN A 280 -4.06 -10.22 12.45
N TYR A 281 -3.80 -11.31 11.70
CA TYR A 281 -4.88 -12.04 11.03
C TYR A 281 -5.97 -12.48 12.03
N HIS A 282 -7.21 -12.17 11.68
CA HIS A 282 -8.38 -12.76 12.30
C HIS A 282 -9.48 -13.02 11.26
N PRO A 283 -10.31 -14.04 11.46
CA PRO A 283 -11.45 -14.29 10.60
C PRO A 283 -12.37 -13.08 10.48
N ALA A 284 -12.67 -12.70 9.25
CA ALA A 284 -13.57 -11.60 8.94
C ALA A 284 -14.44 -11.95 7.74
N TRP A 285 -15.50 -11.17 7.55
CA TRP A 285 -16.43 -11.26 6.43
C TRP A 285 -16.85 -12.71 6.11
N LYS A 286 -16.61 -13.21 4.86
CA LYS A 286 -17.05 -14.53 4.41
C LYS A 286 -16.42 -15.68 5.18
N VAL A 287 -15.22 -15.52 5.69
CA VAL A 287 -14.55 -16.56 6.47
C VAL A 287 -15.36 -16.96 7.72
N ARG A 288 -16.11 -16.03 8.30
CA ARG A 288 -16.95 -16.30 9.49
C ARG A 288 -18.23 -17.06 9.20
N THR A 289 -18.71 -17.01 7.96
CA THR A 289 -20.08 -17.45 7.62
C THR A 289 -20.14 -18.54 6.56
N ASP A 290 -19.00 -18.92 5.95
CA ASP A 290 -18.94 -19.84 4.83
C ASP A 290 -17.91 -20.95 5.11
N ASP A 291 -18.42 -22.17 5.31
CA ASP A 291 -17.61 -23.35 5.67
C ASP A 291 -16.55 -23.72 4.62
N ARG A 292 -16.66 -23.20 3.39
CA ARG A 292 -15.60 -23.36 2.37
C ARG A 292 -14.26 -22.79 2.78
N PHE A 293 -14.23 -21.93 3.81
CA PHE A 293 -13.04 -21.24 4.32
C PHE A 293 -12.69 -21.64 5.76
N ARG A 294 -13.23 -22.76 6.25
CA ARG A 294 -13.06 -23.22 7.64
C ARG A 294 -11.59 -23.39 8.07
N GLU A 295 -10.70 -23.72 7.13
CA GLU A 295 -9.27 -23.93 7.41
C GLU A 295 -8.54 -22.65 7.80
N ILE A 296 -9.04 -21.48 7.37
CA ILE A 296 -8.53 -20.17 7.78
C ILE A 296 -9.45 -19.46 8.78
N ASN A 297 -10.52 -20.12 9.27
CA ASN A 297 -11.45 -19.57 10.25
C ASN A 297 -10.90 -19.72 11.69
N ARG A 298 -9.66 -19.28 11.91
CA ARG A 298 -8.98 -19.20 13.21
C ARG A 298 -7.91 -18.10 13.18
N ARG A 299 -7.42 -17.68 14.31
CA ARG A 299 -6.20 -16.87 14.38
C ARG A 299 -4.99 -17.73 14.05
N ILE A 300 -3.88 -17.10 13.69
CA ILE A 300 -2.58 -17.78 13.61
C ILE A 300 -2.12 -18.16 15.03
N THR A 301 -1.29 -19.18 15.12
CA THR A 301 -0.59 -19.56 16.35
C THR A 301 0.72 -18.77 16.49
N SER A 302 1.25 -18.67 17.70
CA SER A 302 2.59 -18.10 17.94
C SER A 302 3.66 -18.83 17.14
N TRP A 303 3.54 -20.18 17.03
CA TRP A 303 4.46 -20.99 16.24
C TRP A 303 4.44 -20.61 14.74
N GLU A 304 3.25 -20.38 14.14
CA GLU A 304 3.14 -19.95 12.74
C GLU A 304 3.83 -18.60 12.51
N PHE A 305 3.69 -17.67 13.45
CA PHE A 305 4.35 -16.37 13.36
C PHE A 305 5.86 -16.45 13.56
N GLU A 306 6.33 -17.17 14.58
CA GLU A 306 7.75 -17.40 14.83
C GLU A 306 8.43 -18.10 13.65
N HIS A 307 7.73 -19.07 13.03
CA HIS A 307 8.22 -19.75 11.83
C HIS A 307 8.33 -18.80 10.64
N ALA A 308 7.36 -17.90 10.43
CA ALA A 308 7.44 -16.88 9.39
C ALA A 308 8.65 -15.94 9.58
N LEU A 309 8.93 -15.51 10.81
CA LEU A 309 10.11 -14.72 11.14
C LEU A 309 11.42 -15.49 10.95
N ALA A 310 11.44 -16.79 11.26
CA ALA A 310 12.59 -17.65 11.03
C ALA A 310 12.89 -17.78 9.52
N CYS A 311 11.87 -18.07 8.70
CA CYS A 311 12.00 -18.13 7.25
C CYS A 311 12.56 -16.81 6.67
N ALA A 312 12.08 -15.67 7.15
CA ALA A 312 12.58 -14.37 6.69
C ALA A 312 14.08 -14.17 6.96
N ARG A 313 14.54 -14.56 8.15
CA ARG A 313 15.97 -14.50 8.53
C ARG A 313 16.83 -15.48 7.75
N GLU A 314 16.33 -16.71 7.52
CA GLU A 314 17.03 -17.75 6.76
C GLU A 314 17.34 -17.32 5.32
N VAL A 315 16.43 -16.60 4.66
CA VAL A 315 16.65 -16.06 3.31
C VAL A 315 17.47 -14.76 3.30
N GLY A 316 17.84 -14.24 4.47
CA GLY A 316 18.72 -13.08 4.63
C GLY A 316 18.02 -11.74 4.69
N LEU A 317 16.70 -11.70 4.84
CA LEU A 317 15.99 -10.45 5.17
C LEU A 317 16.32 -10.06 6.62
N TRP A 318 16.49 -8.76 6.86
CA TRP A 318 16.92 -8.27 8.16
C TRP A 318 16.24 -6.96 8.58
N ARG A 319 15.57 -6.27 7.67
CA ARG A 319 14.89 -5.00 7.90
C ARG A 319 13.41 -5.25 8.17
N PHE A 320 13.05 -5.42 9.44
CA PHE A 320 11.68 -5.72 9.85
C PHE A 320 11.03 -4.56 10.59
N ASP A 321 9.71 -4.36 10.37
CA ASP A 321 8.91 -3.46 11.20
C ASP A 321 8.63 -4.11 12.56
N PHE A 322 9.07 -3.46 13.63
CA PHE A 322 8.96 -3.96 15.00
C PHE A 322 8.09 -3.06 15.88
N ARG A 323 6.84 -2.88 15.53
CA ARG A 323 5.87 -2.08 16.33
C ARG A 323 5.84 -2.46 17.81
N TRP A 324 6.12 -3.71 18.15
CA TRP A 324 6.03 -4.26 19.52
C TRP A 324 7.13 -3.80 20.46
N ARG A 325 8.28 -3.34 19.99
CA ARG A 325 9.38 -2.90 20.86
C ARG A 325 9.12 -1.57 21.55
N TRP A 326 8.16 -0.78 21.08
CA TRP A 326 7.82 0.51 21.66
C TRP A 326 6.74 0.41 22.75
N ALA A 327 5.95 -0.64 22.77
CA ALA A 327 4.89 -0.88 23.75
C ALA A 327 5.38 -1.50 25.07
N THR A 328 6.60 -2.01 25.14
CA THR A 328 7.12 -2.78 26.30
C THR A 328 8.08 -2.01 27.19
N VAL A 329 8.39 -0.74 26.91
CA VAL A 329 9.01 0.12 27.93
C VAL A 329 7.89 0.75 28.77
N ARG A 330 7.25 -0.07 29.61
CA ARG A 330 6.60 0.45 30.81
C ARG A 330 7.73 0.95 31.69
N VAL A 331 7.85 2.25 31.80
CA VAL A 331 8.57 2.88 32.90
C VAL A 331 7.78 2.55 34.15
N ASP A 332 8.24 1.58 34.91
CA ASP A 332 7.84 1.47 36.31
C ASP A 332 8.36 2.71 37.03
N VAL A 333 7.51 3.71 37.12
CA VAL A 333 7.73 4.86 38.02
C VAL A 333 7.37 4.35 39.38
N MET A 334 8.40 4.09 40.22
CA MET A 334 8.25 3.98 41.66
C MET A 334 7.85 5.32 42.26
#